data_62be0b67d183bb9a35652f79f177c231
#
_entry.id   62be0b67d183bb9a35652f79f177c231
#
_cell.length_a   1.000
_cell.length_b   1.000
_cell.length_c   1.000
_cell.angle_alpha   90.00
_cell.angle_beta   90.00
_cell.angle_gamma   90.00
#
_symmetry.space_group_name_H-M   'P 1'
#
loop_
_entity.id
_entity.type
_entity.pdbx_description
1 polymer ?
#
loop_
_entity_poly.entity_id
_entity_poly.type
_entity_poly.pdbx_seq_one_letter_code
_entity_poly.pdbx_strand_id
1 'polypeptide(L)'
;MNRHTKIRQAVLARLREECGECATFFDGLPAFIDAQELPAVAVWLSDARYTGKMTDEDDWQAVLHIAVFIRAQAPDSELDKWMENSIYPALRHIPALSGLIDTMTPQGFNYQRDDEMATWAMAEITYQIAYTN
;
A
#
# COMPACT_ATOMS: atom_id res chain seq x y z
N MET A 1 6.66 13.77 -15.36
CA MET A 1 7.29 13.28 -14.19
C MET A 1 6.33 12.42 -13.39
N ASN A 2 6.80 11.28 -12.97
CA ASN A 2 5.92 10.24 -12.43
C ASN A 2 5.83 10.30 -10.91
N ARG A 3 5.11 11.29 -10.37
CA ARG A 3 4.98 11.45 -8.92
C ARG A 3 4.35 10.22 -8.27
N HIS A 4 3.28 9.68 -8.85
CA HIS A 4 2.64 8.49 -8.31
C HIS A 4 3.58 7.30 -8.30
N THR A 5 4.35 7.12 -9.35
CA THR A 5 5.36 6.07 -9.41
C THR A 5 6.39 6.24 -8.30
N LYS A 6 6.86 7.45 -8.09
CA LYS A 6 7.84 7.74 -7.04
C LYS A 6 7.28 7.49 -5.64
N ILE A 7 6.02 7.82 -5.41
CA ILE A 7 5.35 7.55 -4.14
C ILE A 7 5.30 6.04 -3.89
N ARG A 8 4.84 5.27 -4.88
CA ARG A 8 4.77 3.82 -4.74
C ARG A 8 6.14 3.21 -4.51
N GLN A 9 7.15 3.66 -5.24
CA GLN A 9 8.51 3.13 -5.11
C GLN A 9 9.10 3.44 -3.74
N ALA A 10 8.84 4.63 -3.19
CA ALA A 10 9.31 4.99 -1.85
C ALA A 10 8.69 4.08 -0.79
N VAL A 11 7.39 3.82 -0.90
CA VAL A 11 6.69 2.94 0.03
C VAL A 11 7.20 1.50 -0.10
N LEU A 12 7.33 1.02 -1.33
CA LEU A 12 7.83 -0.33 -1.59
C LEU A 12 9.25 -0.53 -1.06
N ALA A 13 10.13 0.45 -1.26
CA ALA A 13 11.50 0.36 -0.77
C ALA A 13 11.53 0.26 0.75
N ARG A 14 10.69 1.03 1.45
CA ARG A 14 10.60 0.98 2.89
C ARG A 14 10.08 -0.37 3.38
N LEU A 15 9.07 -0.90 2.70
CA LEU A 15 8.52 -2.21 3.05
C LEU A 15 9.54 -3.33 2.82
N ARG A 16 10.32 -3.24 1.75
CA ARG A 16 11.38 -4.22 1.49
C ARG A 16 12.44 -4.21 2.59
N GLU A 17 12.78 -3.03 3.09
CA GLU A 17 13.72 -2.93 4.21
C GLU A 17 13.21 -3.64 5.45
N GLU A 18 11.91 -3.52 5.72
CA GLU A 18 11.30 -4.08 6.93
C GLU A 18 11.02 -5.57 6.78
N CYS A 19 10.54 -6.00 5.62
CA CYS A 19 10.12 -7.39 5.38
C CYS A 19 11.21 -8.26 4.77
N GLY A 20 12.24 -7.63 4.18
CA GLY A 20 13.34 -8.36 3.54
C GLY A 20 12.86 -9.20 2.35
N GLU A 21 13.37 -10.43 2.26
CA GLU A 21 13.03 -11.34 1.18
C GLU A 21 11.80 -12.20 1.49
N CYS A 22 11.06 -11.85 2.54
CA CYS A 22 9.93 -12.65 3.02
C CYS A 22 8.70 -12.59 2.13
N ALA A 23 8.65 -11.66 1.17
CA ALA A 23 7.46 -11.42 0.37
C ALA A 23 7.81 -11.04 -1.06
N THR A 24 6.84 -11.25 -1.95
CA THR A 24 6.87 -10.72 -3.32
C THR A 24 6.23 -9.35 -3.31
N PHE A 25 6.86 -8.37 -3.96
CA PHE A 25 6.38 -6.99 -3.95
C PHE A 25 5.87 -6.59 -5.32
N PHE A 26 4.68 -5.98 -5.34
CA PHE A 26 4.04 -5.53 -6.58
C PHE A 26 3.90 -4.02 -6.58
N ASP A 27 4.33 -3.39 -7.66
CA ASP A 27 4.10 -1.98 -7.92
C ASP A 27 2.78 -1.85 -8.67
N GLY A 28 1.74 -1.52 -7.94
CA GLY A 28 0.38 -1.49 -8.45
C GLY A 28 -0.42 -2.72 -8.03
N LEU A 29 -1.73 -2.67 -8.24
CA LEU A 29 -2.61 -3.79 -7.93
C LEU A 29 -2.43 -4.88 -8.99
N PRO A 30 -1.98 -6.08 -8.60
CA PRO A 30 -1.82 -7.16 -9.58
C PRO A 30 -3.18 -7.67 -10.04
N ALA A 31 -3.26 -8.00 -11.34
CA ALA A 31 -4.48 -8.58 -11.89
C ALA A 31 -4.71 -10.00 -11.38
N PHE A 32 -3.63 -10.69 -11.02
CA PHE A 32 -3.68 -12.08 -10.59
C PHE A 32 -2.48 -12.35 -9.66
N ILE A 33 -2.72 -13.13 -8.61
CA ILE A 33 -1.65 -13.56 -7.70
C ILE A 33 -1.60 -15.09 -7.69
N ASP A 34 -0.45 -15.62 -8.06
CA ASP A 34 -0.21 -17.06 -8.02
C ASP A 34 0.12 -17.49 -6.59
N ALA A 35 -0.29 -18.69 -6.22
CA ALA A 35 0.02 -19.24 -4.90
C ALA A 35 1.52 -19.26 -4.61
N GLN A 36 2.36 -19.40 -5.63
CA GLN A 36 3.81 -19.37 -5.48
C GLN A 36 4.37 -18.00 -5.17
N GLU A 37 3.60 -16.96 -5.40
CA GLU A 37 3.99 -15.59 -5.11
C GLU A 37 3.68 -15.16 -3.69
N LEU A 38 2.94 -15.98 -2.94
CA LEU A 38 2.56 -15.67 -1.57
C LEU A 38 3.68 -15.98 -0.58
N PRO A 39 3.86 -15.19 0.49
CA PRO A 39 3.15 -13.95 0.75
C PRO A 39 3.57 -12.84 -0.22
N ALA A 40 2.63 -11.95 -0.51
CA ALA A 40 2.86 -10.85 -1.44
C ALA A 40 2.39 -9.54 -0.81
N VAL A 41 3.07 -8.47 -1.17
CA VAL A 41 2.70 -7.11 -0.73
C VAL A 41 2.53 -6.26 -1.98
N ALA A 42 1.39 -5.57 -2.07
CA ALA A 42 1.10 -4.69 -3.19
C ALA A 42 0.85 -3.27 -2.70
N VAL A 43 1.31 -2.30 -3.47
CA VAL A 43 1.12 -0.87 -3.19
C VAL A 43 0.53 -0.23 -4.43
N TRP A 44 -0.61 0.44 -4.27
CA TRP A 44 -1.23 1.14 -5.40
C TRP A 44 -1.95 2.39 -4.92
N LEU A 45 -2.30 3.24 -5.88
CA LEU A 45 -3.03 4.49 -5.65
C LEU A 45 -4.37 4.42 -6.37
N SER A 46 -5.38 5.02 -5.78
CA SER A 46 -6.68 5.16 -6.42
C SER A 46 -7.25 6.53 -6.08
N ASP A 47 -8.34 6.88 -6.79
CA ASP A 47 -9.14 8.08 -6.49
C ASP A 47 -8.30 9.36 -6.42
N ALA A 48 -7.32 9.48 -7.30
CA ALA A 48 -6.54 10.70 -7.41
C ALA A 48 -7.43 11.79 -7.96
N ARG A 49 -7.56 12.90 -7.23
CA ARG A 49 -8.43 14.00 -7.62
C ARG A 49 -7.76 15.34 -7.34
N TYR A 50 -8.06 16.27 -8.21
CA TYR A 50 -7.61 17.65 -8.09
C TYR A 50 -8.50 18.38 -7.06
N THR A 51 -7.90 19.02 -6.08
CA THR A 51 -8.65 19.78 -5.08
C THR A 51 -8.75 21.26 -5.43
N GLY A 52 -7.83 21.78 -6.23
CA GLY A 52 -7.95 23.08 -6.87
C GLY A 52 -8.04 24.28 -5.95
N LYS A 53 -7.48 24.22 -4.76
CA LYS A 53 -7.68 25.27 -3.78
C LYS A 53 -6.79 26.50 -3.97
N MET A 54 -5.69 26.35 -4.71
CA MET A 54 -4.71 27.42 -4.89
C MET A 54 -4.57 27.77 -6.36
N THR A 55 -4.40 29.05 -6.65
CA THR A 55 -4.25 29.50 -8.02
C THR A 55 -2.88 29.23 -8.62
N ASP A 56 -1.84 29.14 -7.78
CA ASP A 56 -0.47 28.98 -8.22
C ASP A 56 0.05 27.55 -8.08
N GLU A 57 -0.72 26.68 -7.46
CA GLU A 57 -0.31 25.31 -7.16
C GLU A 57 -1.45 24.34 -7.44
N ASP A 58 -1.08 23.19 -7.97
CA ASP A 58 -2.02 22.10 -8.19
C ASP A 58 -2.02 21.19 -6.96
N ASP A 59 -3.08 21.28 -6.16
CA ASP A 59 -3.26 20.42 -4.99
C ASP A 59 -4.06 19.19 -5.38
N TRP A 60 -3.52 18.02 -5.01
CA TRP A 60 -4.12 16.73 -5.31
C TRP A 60 -4.29 15.91 -4.06
N GLN A 61 -5.26 15.02 -4.08
CA GLN A 61 -5.46 13.99 -3.07
C GLN A 61 -5.60 12.64 -3.75
N ALA A 62 -5.18 11.61 -3.05
CA ALA A 62 -5.32 10.24 -3.53
C ALA A 62 -5.42 9.29 -2.36
N VAL A 63 -5.87 8.07 -2.62
CA VAL A 63 -5.89 7.00 -1.63
C VAL A 63 -4.72 6.07 -1.92
N LEU A 64 -3.87 5.89 -0.92
CA LEU A 64 -2.74 4.98 -0.98
C LEU A 64 -3.15 3.67 -0.33
N HIS A 65 -3.00 2.58 -1.08
CA HIS A 65 -3.35 1.24 -0.63
C HIS A 65 -2.11 0.41 -0.44
N ILE A 66 -2.00 -0.24 0.69
CA ILE A 66 -0.95 -1.22 0.96
C ILE A 66 -1.64 -2.49 1.43
N ALA A 67 -1.48 -3.58 0.68
CA ALA A 67 -2.13 -4.83 0.98
C ALA A 67 -1.11 -5.95 1.10
N VAL A 68 -1.33 -6.86 2.06
CA VAL A 68 -0.58 -8.10 2.15
C VAL A 68 -1.51 -9.25 1.80
N PHE A 69 -1.01 -10.17 0.96
CA PHE A 69 -1.73 -11.35 0.52
C PHE A 69 -1.01 -12.58 1.05
N ILE A 70 -1.73 -13.46 1.72
CA ILE A 70 -1.19 -14.72 2.22
C ILE A 70 -2.12 -15.85 1.75
N ARG A 71 -1.77 -17.10 2.06
CA ARG A 71 -2.59 -18.24 1.61
C ARG A 71 -4.02 -18.13 2.14
N ALA A 72 -4.98 -18.59 1.37
CA ALA A 72 -6.41 -18.44 1.68
C ALA A 72 -6.82 -19.10 3.00
N GLN A 73 -6.13 -20.16 3.40
CA GLN A 73 -6.46 -20.93 4.60
C GLN A 73 -5.90 -20.30 5.88
N ALA A 74 -5.05 -19.28 5.76
CA ALA A 74 -4.46 -18.64 6.92
C ALA A 74 -5.52 -17.94 7.76
N PRO A 75 -5.43 -18.01 9.10
CA PRO A 75 -6.36 -17.29 9.96
C PRO A 75 -6.09 -15.79 9.95
N ASP A 76 -7.08 -15.01 10.35
CA ASP A 76 -6.96 -13.57 10.41
C ASP A 76 -5.79 -13.12 11.31
N SER A 77 -5.44 -13.92 12.31
CA SER A 77 -4.30 -13.60 13.18
C SER A 77 -2.98 -13.53 12.42
N GLU A 78 -2.82 -14.28 11.33
CA GLU A 78 -1.62 -14.14 10.48
C GLU A 78 -1.64 -12.83 9.71
N LEU A 79 -2.81 -12.41 9.23
CA LEU A 79 -2.96 -11.10 8.59
C LEU A 79 -2.68 -9.98 9.58
N ASP A 80 -3.17 -10.11 10.80
CA ASP A 80 -2.92 -9.13 11.86
C ASP A 80 -1.44 -8.99 12.17
N LYS A 81 -0.71 -10.11 12.22
CA LYS A 81 0.73 -10.07 12.44
C LYS A 81 1.45 -9.31 11.34
N TRP A 82 1.07 -9.54 10.09
CA TRP A 82 1.66 -8.81 8.98
C TRP A 82 1.39 -7.31 9.10
N MET A 83 0.14 -6.95 9.36
CA MET A 83 -0.24 -5.54 9.45
C MET A 83 0.35 -4.85 10.66
N GLU A 84 0.22 -5.43 11.84
CA GLU A 84 0.59 -4.76 13.08
C GLU A 84 2.09 -4.81 13.35
N ASN A 85 2.79 -5.88 12.92
CA ASN A 85 4.20 -6.05 13.24
C ASN A 85 5.14 -5.65 12.11
N SER A 86 4.68 -5.65 10.86
CA SER A 86 5.55 -5.39 9.71
C SER A 86 5.11 -4.20 8.87
N ILE A 87 3.86 -4.17 8.44
CA ILE A 87 3.39 -3.16 7.50
C ILE A 87 3.21 -1.80 8.18
N TYR A 88 2.35 -1.73 9.18
CA TYR A 88 2.01 -0.47 9.82
C TYR A 88 3.21 0.21 10.46
N PRO A 89 4.09 -0.51 11.19
CA PRO A 89 5.29 0.14 11.74
C PRO A 89 6.22 0.70 10.67
N ALA A 90 6.36 0.02 9.54
CA ALA A 90 7.20 0.50 8.44
C ALA A 90 6.65 1.79 7.85
N LEU A 91 5.32 1.93 7.80
CA LEU A 91 4.67 3.09 7.20
C LEU A 91 4.66 4.32 8.10
N ARG A 92 5.01 4.17 9.37
CA ARG A 92 5.03 5.30 10.31
C ARG A 92 6.08 6.34 9.96
N HIS A 93 7.17 5.92 9.33
CA HIS A 93 8.25 6.83 8.98
C HIS A 93 8.88 6.38 7.66
N ILE A 94 8.59 7.15 6.62
CA ILE A 94 9.14 6.91 5.29
C ILE A 94 9.82 8.20 4.82
N PRO A 95 11.13 8.37 5.14
CA PRO A 95 11.83 9.61 4.80
C PRO A 95 11.79 9.94 3.31
N ALA A 96 11.77 8.93 2.45
CA ALA A 96 11.75 9.13 1.01
C ALA A 96 10.47 9.79 0.50
N LEU A 97 9.40 9.81 1.30
CA LEU A 97 8.16 10.52 0.94
C LEU A 97 8.24 12.02 1.19
N SER A 98 9.23 12.47 1.94
CA SER A 98 9.46 13.89 2.15
C SER A 98 9.68 14.58 0.79
N GLY A 99 8.91 15.62 0.51
CA GLY A 99 8.96 16.30 -0.78
C GLY A 99 8.10 15.67 -1.87
N LEU A 100 7.57 14.47 -1.64
CA LEU A 100 6.65 13.82 -2.58
C LEU A 100 5.20 14.01 -2.17
N ILE A 101 4.93 14.00 -0.88
CA ILE A 101 3.58 14.22 -0.34
C ILE A 101 3.64 15.22 0.79
N ASP A 102 2.50 15.87 1.04
CA ASP A 102 2.36 16.85 2.14
C ASP A 102 1.79 16.17 3.39
N THR A 103 0.79 15.33 3.22
CA THR A 103 0.13 14.64 4.34
C THR A 103 -0.12 13.17 4.00
N MET A 104 -0.19 12.35 5.04
CA MET A 104 -0.51 10.94 4.93
C MET A 104 -1.25 10.52 6.19
N THR A 105 -2.55 10.27 6.06
CA THR A 105 -3.44 10.00 7.19
C THR A 105 -4.07 8.63 7.05
N PRO A 106 -3.92 7.72 8.03
CA PRO A 106 -4.55 6.41 7.93
C PRO A 106 -6.07 6.52 7.96
N GLN A 107 -6.71 5.71 7.14
CA GLN A 107 -8.17 5.65 7.05
C GLN A 107 -8.74 4.40 7.71
N GLY A 108 -8.02 3.27 7.64
CA GLY A 108 -8.49 2.03 8.24
C GLY A 108 -7.95 0.79 7.56
N PHE A 109 -8.37 -0.34 8.09
CA PHE A 109 -8.02 -1.66 7.58
C PHE A 109 -9.22 -2.31 6.92
N ASN A 110 -8.96 -3.18 5.95
CA ASN A 110 -9.97 -3.99 5.30
C ASN A 110 -9.41 -5.40 5.10
N TYR A 111 -10.24 -6.41 5.31
CA TYR A 111 -9.88 -7.82 5.18
C TYR A 111 -10.74 -8.46 4.11
N GLN A 112 -10.12 -9.19 3.20
CA GLN A 112 -10.83 -9.89 2.13
C GLN A 112 -10.21 -11.26 1.89
N ARG A 113 -10.98 -12.15 1.29
CA ARG A 113 -10.52 -13.45 0.86
C ARG A 113 -10.93 -13.69 -0.59
N ASP A 114 -10.09 -14.44 -1.29
CA ASP A 114 -10.37 -14.83 -2.66
C ASP A 114 -11.50 -15.85 -2.65
N ASP A 115 -12.69 -15.43 -3.03
CA ASP A 115 -13.87 -16.28 -3.03
C ASP A 115 -14.10 -17.00 -4.35
N GLU A 116 -13.29 -16.73 -5.36
CA GLU A 116 -13.37 -17.40 -6.65
C GLU A 116 -12.47 -18.61 -6.72
N MET A 117 -11.18 -18.44 -6.43
CA MET A 117 -10.17 -19.49 -6.58
C MET A 117 -9.57 -19.93 -5.25
N ALA A 118 -9.94 -19.29 -4.15
CA ALA A 118 -9.45 -19.60 -2.81
C ALA A 118 -7.92 -19.60 -2.73
N THR A 119 -7.26 -18.70 -3.47
CA THR A 119 -5.81 -18.64 -3.53
C THR A 119 -5.23 -17.82 -2.38
N TRP A 120 -5.88 -16.69 -2.04
CA TRP A 120 -5.30 -15.75 -1.08
C TRP A 120 -6.31 -15.24 -0.07
N ALA A 121 -5.77 -14.81 1.07
CA ALA A 121 -6.43 -13.96 2.04
C ALA A 121 -5.65 -12.66 2.10
N MET A 122 -6.33 -11.54 2.31
CA MET A 122 -5.72 -10.22 2.20
C MET A 122 -6.11 -9.33 3.37
N ALA A 123 -5.15 -8.54 3.84
CA ALA A 123 -5.42 -7.38 4.68
C ALA A 123 -4.85 -6.15 3.99
N GLU A 124 -5.60 -5.07 4.03
CA GLU A 124 -5.25 -3.82 3.37
C GLU A 124 -5.36 -2.67 4.35
N ILE A 125 -4.36 -1.79 4.34
CA ILE A 125 -4.47 -0.50 5.04
C ILE A 125 -4.52 0.59 3.98
N THR A 126 -5.37 1.59 4.20
CA THR A 126 -5.50 2.72 3.29
C THR A 126 -5.13 4.02 4.00
N TYR A 127 -4.54 4.91 3.23
CA TYR A 127 -4.16 6.25 3.69
C TYR A 127 -4.71 7.29 2.72
N GLN A 128 -5.19 8.38 3.28
CA GLN A 128 -5.47 9.58 2.50
C GLN A 128 -4.15 10.33 2.39
N ILE A 129 -3.68 10.57 1.17
CA ILE A 129 -2.50 11.38 0.94
C ILE A 129 -2.87 12.65 0.21
N ALA A 130 -2.13 13.71 0.46
CA ALA A 130 -2.26 14.97 -0.25
C ALA A 130 -0.88 15.41 -0.72
N TYR A 131 -0.82 15.98 -1.90
CA TYR A 131 0.43 16.46 -2.46
C TYR A 131 0.18 17.64 -3.37
N THR A 132 1.21 18.46 -3.53
CA THR A 132 1.20 19.64 -4.39
C THR A 132 2.11 19.38 -5.57
N ASN A 133 1.59 19.64 -6.75
CA ASN A 133 2.33 19.35 -7.97
C ASN A 133 2.86 20.64 -8.63
#